data_84cf9b4c7894cdda27c05552e7c73cbf
#
_entry.id   84cf9b4c7894cdda27c05552e7c73cbf
#
_cell.length_a   1.000
_cell.length_b   1.000
_cell.length_c   1.000
_cell.angle_alpha   90.00
_cell.angle_beta   90.00
_cell.angle_gamma   90.00
#
_symmetry.space_group_name_H-M   'P 1'
#
loop_
_entity.id
_entity.type
_entity.pdbx_description
1 polymer ?
#
loop_
_entity_poly.entity_id
_entity_poly.type
_entity_poly.pdbx_seq_one_letter_code
_entity_poly.pdbx_strand_id
1 'polypeptide(L)'
;AVGPRLEGWATHSLAGRMARRKEGEKIDGWVVLDKPVGLGSTQAVGRVRRLFGARKAGHGGTLDPLASGILPIALGEATKTVPFVMDGRKEYRFTLRFGEARSTEDAEGEVTATSEVRPDDAAIAAALPAFTGEITQTPPAFSALKIDGKRAYDLARAGETVELKPRQVLIERLELTGRPDRDHADFVVQCGKGTYIRSLGRDLA
;
A
#
# COMPACT_ATOMS: atom_id res chain seq x y z
N ALA A 1 -30.43 -11.04 72.62
CA ALA A 1 -29.44 -10.01 72.33
C ALA A 1 -29.20 -10.00 70.82
N VAL A 2 -29.69 -8.94 70.16
CA VAL A 2 -29.61 -8.72 68.71
C VAL A 2 -28.39 -7.86 68.48
N GLY A 3 -27.45 -8.34 67.64
CA GLY A 3 -26.25 -7.58 67.21
C GLY A 3 -26.57 -6.72 65.98
N PRO A 4 -25.88 -5.60 65.78
CA PRO A 4 -26.25 -4.62 64.75
C PRO A 4 -25.84 -5.05 63.35
N ARG A 5 -26.74 -4.73 62.37
CA ARG A 5 -26.48 -4.78 60.94
C ARG A 5 -25.47 -3.74 60.53
N LEU A 6 -24.47 -4.13 59.77
CA LEU A 6 -23.61 -3.20 59.04
C LEU A 6 -24.15 -3.06 57.61
N GLU A 7 -24.88 -1.98 57.37
CA GLU A 7 -25.23 -1.51 56.02
C GLU A 7 -24.18 -0.52 55.54
N GLY A 8 -23.83 -0.59 54.26
CA GLY A 8 -23.24 0.51 53.51
C GLY A 8 -21.78 0.43 53.19
N TRP A 9 -21.38 -0.46 52.30
CA TRP A 9 -20.17 -0.26 51.49
C TRP A 9 -20.56 0.13 50.09
N ALA A 10 -20.53 1.42 49.82
CA ALA A 10 -20.62 1.98 48.47
C ALA A 10 -19.45 1.46 47.62
N THR A 11 -19.75 0.61 46.68
CA THR A 11 -18.78 0.22 45.62
C THR A 11 -18.55 1.41 44.71
N HIS A 12 -17.48 2.19 44.97
CA HIS A 12 -16.96 3.14 44.00
C HIS A 12 -16.32 2.31 42.89
N SER A 13 -17.04 2.17 41.79
CA SER A 13 -16.51 1.66 40.52
C SER A 13 -15.45 2.62 39.97
N LEU A 14 -14.20 2.39 40.32
CA LEU A 14 -13.04 2.94 39.63
C LEU A 14 -12.83 2.15 38.32
N ALA A 15 -13.72 2.35 37.36
CA ALA A 15 -13.47 1.97 35.98
C ALA A 15 -12.44 2.95 35.38
N GLY A 16 -11.22 2.94 35.93
CA GLY A 16 -10.07 3.53 35.29
C GLY A 16 -9.86 2.80 33.97
N ARG A 17 -9.97 3.51 32.84
CA ARG A 17 -9.48 3.07 31.55
C ARG A 17 -8.00 2.67 31.71
N MET A 18 -7.73 1.41 32.00
CA MET A 18 -6.40 0.84 31.87
C MET A 18 -6.05 0.93 30.39
N ALA A 19 -5.24 1.92 30.04
CA ALA A 19 -4.58 1.96 28.75
C ALA A 19 -3.88 0.60 28.59
N ARG A 20 -4.32 -0.20 27.60
CA ARG A 20 -3.74 -1.51 27.27
C ARG A 20 -2.23 -1.30 27.15
N ARG A 21 -1.44 -1.75 28.11
CA ARG A 21 0.01 -1.75 28.02
C ARG A 21 0.37 -2.47 26.71
N LYS A 22 1.04 -1.77 25.81
CA LYS A 22 1.53 -2.42 24.58
C LYS A 22 2.53 -3.49 25.00
N GLU A 23 2.11 -4.73 24.92
CA GLU A 23 3.00 -5.88 25.15
C GLU A 23 4.12 -5.86 24.09
N GLY A 24 5.33 -6.20 24.50
CA GLY A 24 6.51 -6.29 23.65
C GLY A 24 7.69 -5.46 24.16
N GLU A 25 8.85 -5.80 23.65
CA GLU A 25 10.12 -5.19 24.02
C GLU A 25 10.35 -3.85 23.30
N LYS A 26 11.18 -2.99 23.91
CA LYS A 26 11.69 -1.78 23.27
C LYS A 26 12.86 -2.18 22.36
N ILE A 27 12.52 -2.52 21.12
CA ILE A 27 13.49 -2.82 20.07
C ILE A 27 13.40 -1.71 19.05
N ASP A 28 14.53 -1.10 18.74
CA ASP A 28 14.65 0.03 17.82
C ASP A 28 15.54 -0.37 16.65
N GLY A 29 15.13 -0.05 15.42
CA GLY A 29 15.93 -0.32 14.23
C GLY A 29 15.09 -0.54 12.99
N TRP A 30 15.77 -0.91 11.91
CA TRP A 30 15.18 -1.21 10.62
C TRP A 30 15.42 -2.66 10.22
N VAL A 31 14.40 -3.27 9.64
CA VAL A 31 14.45 -4.55 8.95
C VAL A 31 14.16 -4.31 7.48
N VAL A 32 15.08 -4.75 6.61
CA VAL A 32 14.88 -4.75 5.16
C VAL A 32 14.34 -6.13 4.79
N LEU A 33 13.04 -6.19 4.49
CA LEU A 33 12.38 -7.44 4.13
C LEU A 33 12.25 -7.53 2.61
N ASP A 34 12.74 -8.60 2.01
CA ASP A 34 12.33 -9.00 0.66
C ASP A 34 10.95 -9.68 0.78
N LYS A 35 9.90 -8.88 0.51
CA LYS A 35 8.52 -9.33 0.67
C LYS A 35 8.14 -10.29 -0.47
N PRO A 36 7.72 -11.52 -0.16
CA PRO A 36 7.24 -12.43 -1.20
C PRO A 36 5.87 -12.00 -1.75
N VAL A 37 5.55 -12.49 -2.95
CA VAL A 37 4.20 -12.45 -3.53
C VAL A 37 3.20 -13.15 -2.58
N GLY A 38 1.96 -12.69 -2.56
CA GLY A 38 0.87 -13.24 -1.75
C GLY A 38 0.82 -12.73 -0.30
N LEU A 39 1.82 -11.94 0.14
CA LEU A 39 1.86 -11.37 1.48
C LEU A 39 1.57 -9.87 1.45
N GLY A 40 0.52 -9.42 2.14
CA GLY A 40 0.24 -7.98 2.28
C GLY A 40 1.23 -7.28 3.21
N SER A 41 1.56 -6.01 2.93
CA SER A 41 2.54 -5.23 3.70
C SER A 41 2.19 -5.12 5.19
N THR A 42 0.92 -4.93 5.56
CA THR A 42 0.48 -4.92 6.96
C THR A 42 0.70 -6.27 7.65
N GLN A 43 0.46 -7.37 6.93
CA GLN A 43 0.70 -8.73 7.45
C GLN A 43 2.19 -8.97 7.66
N ALA A 44 3.05 -8.52 6.72
CA ALA A 44 4.51 -8.58 6.83
C ALA A 44 5.00 -7.85 8.08
N VAL A 45 4.54 -6.61 8.31
CA VAL A 45 4.84 -5.85 9.54
C VAL A 45 4.42 -6.62 10.79
N GLY A 46 3.22 -7.22 10.78
CA GLY A 46 2.72 -8.01 11.90
C GLY A 46 3.58 -9.24 12.20
N ARG A 47 4.07 -9.94 11.16
CA ARG A 47 4.97 -11.10 11.31
C ARG A 47 6.33 -10.67 11.86
N VAL A 48 6.95 -9.64 11.28
CA VAL A 48 8.24 -9.11 11.74
C VAL A 48 8.13 -8.61 13.17
N ARG A 49 7.09 -7.84 13.51
CA ARG A 49 6.87 -7.37 14.89
C ARG A 49 6.81 -8.51 15.89
N ARG A 50 6.09 -9.62 15.57
CA ARG A 50 6.00 -10.79 16.44
C ARG A 50 7.32 -11.52 16.55
N LEU A 51 8.03 -11.70 15.43
CA LEU A 51 9.33 -12.38 15.40
C LEU A 51 10.35 -11.72 16.33
N PHE A 52 10.38 -10.38 16.33
CA PHE A 52 11.26 -9.59 17.19
C PHE A 52 10.67 -9.30 18.58
N GLY A 53 9.44 -9.70 18.88
CA GLY A 53 8.78 -9.31 20.13
C GLY A 53 8.62 -7.81 20.28
N ALA A 54 8.68 -7.02 19.20
CA ALA A 54 8.73 -5.58 19.24
C ALA A 54 7.39 -4.97 19.65
N ARG A 55 7.43 -3.92 20.51
CA ARG A 55 6.24 -3.19 20.96
C ARG A 55 5.55 -2.46 19.83
N LYS A 56 6.33 -1.91 18.87
CA LYS A 56 5.86 -1.07 17.78
C LYS A 56 6.59 -1.42 16.49
N ALA A 57 5.88 -1.43 15.37
CA ALA A 57 6.44 -1.57 14.03
C ALA A 57 5.60 -0.80 13.01
N GLY A 58 6.22 -0.43 11.90
CA GLY A 58 5.59 0.21 10.74
C GLY A 58 6.44 -0.01 9.50
N HIS A 59 5.87 0.21 8.30
CA HIS A 59 6.61 0.10 7.04
C HIS A 59 6.86 1.45 6.39
N GLY A 60 7.92 1.56 5.61
CA GLY A 60 8.35 2.74 4.87
C GLY A 60 7.84 2.79 3.41
N GLY A 61 6.69 2.22 3.15
CA GLY A 61 6.05 2.14 1.84
C GLY A 61 5.07 0.98 1.81
N THR A 62 4.18 0.93 0.82
CA THR A 62 3.23 -0.17 0.66
C THR A 62 3.54 -0.91 -0.63
N LEU A 63 3.68 -2.22 -0.53
CA LEU A 63 3.65 -3.14 -1.66
C LEU A 63 2.32 -3.92 -1.62
N ASP A 64 1.66 -4.00 -2.76
CA ASP A 64 0.43 -4.78 -2.91
C ASP A 64 0.71 -6.28 -2.69
N PRO A 65 -0.30 -7.12 -2.40
CA PRO A 65 -0.08 -8.56 -2.19
C PRO A 65 0.60 -9.25 -3.37
N LEU A 66 0.25 -8.89 -4.61
CA LEU A 66 0.87 -9.43 -5.83
C LEU A 66 2.31 -8.94 -6.08
N ALA A 67 2.70 -7.84 -5.47
CA ALA A 67 4.06 -7.33 -5.62
C ALA A 67 5.03 -8.04 -4.68
N SER A 68 6.26 -8.26 -5.15
CA SER A 68 7.41 -8.68 -4.34
C SER A 68 8.45 -7.58 -4.27
N GLY A 69 9.45 -7.72 -3.39
CA GLY A 69 10.61 -6.84 -3.29
C GLY A 69 10.76 -6.15 -1.95
N ILE A 70 11.58 -5.12 -1.93
CA ILE A 70 12.07 -4.48 -0.71
C ILE A 70 10.96 -3.73 0.03
N LEU A 71 10.66 -4.18 1.24
CA LEU A 71 9.76 -3.53 2.19
C LEU A 71 10.55 -3.12 3.44
N PRO A 72 10.91 -1.85 3.63
CA PRO A 72 11.56 -1.37 4.83
C PRO A 72 10.57 -1.38 6.01
N ILE A 73 10.92 -2.06 7.09
CA ILE A 73 10.10 -2.15 8.32
C ILE A 73 10.87 -1.53 9.48
N ALA A 74 10.31 -0.49 10.06
CA ALA A 74 10.83 0.17 11.23
C ALA A 74 10.27 -0.45 12.50
N LEU A 75 11.11 -0.64 13.52
CA LEU A 75 10.76 -1.11 14.86
C LEU A 75 10.97 0.02 15.88
N GLY A 76 10.10 0.09 16.87
CA GLY A 76 10.22 1.01 18.00
C GLY A 76 10.34 2.49 17.59
N GLU A 77 11.37 3.17 18.06
CA GLU A 77 11.60 4.60 17.79
C GLU A 77 11.94 4.87 16.32
N ALA A 78 12.52 3.90 15.60
CA ALA A 78 12.77 4.05 14.16
C ALA A 78 11.48 4.31 13.36
N THR A 79 10.28 3.99 13.89
CA THR A 79 9.02 4.35 13.24
C THR A 79 8.82 5.86 13.08
N LYS A 80 9.54 6.69 13.83
CA LYS A 80 9.51 8.15 13.68
C LYS A 80 10.27 8.63 12.43
N THR A 81 11.19 7.81 11.92
CA THR A 81 11.99 8.13 10.72
C THR A 81 11.39 7.57 9.42
N VAL A 82 10.26 6.85 9.50
CA VAL A 82 9.51 6.33 8.33
C VAL A 82 9.23 7.39 7.26
N PRO A 83 8.82 8.63 7.58
CA PRO A 83 8.57 9.66 6.57
C PRO A 83 9.77 9.92 5.65
N PHE A 84 11.00 9.92 6.17
CA PHE A 84 12.21 10.13 5.37
C PHE A 84 12.45 9.02 4.35
N VAL A 85 12.17 7.76 4.73
CA VAL A 85 12.26 6.63 3.80
C VAL A 85 11.13 6.68 2.76
N MET A 86 9.94 7.12 3.17
CA MET A 86 8.80 7.27 2.25
C MET A 86 9.02 8.37 1.21
N ASP A 87 9.77 9.42 1.54
CA ASP A 87 10.11 10.51 0.63
C ASP A 87 11.20 10.15 -0.38
N GLY A 88 11.94 9.07 -0.15
CA GLY A 88 12.99 8.59 -1.05
C GLY A 88 12.45 8.13 -2.41
N ARG A 89 13.34 8.06 -3.41
CA ARG A 89 13.08 7.46 -4.71
C ARG A 89 12.77 5.98 -4.59
N LYS A 90 11.92 5.48 -5.50
CA LYS A 90 11.59 4.07 -5.65
C LYS A 90 11.80 3.67 -7.11
N GLU A 91 12.27 2.45 -7.30
CA GLU A 91 12.28 1.79 -8.60
C GLU A 91 11.33 0.59 -8.54
N TYR A 92 10.51 0.47 -9.57
CA TYR A 92 9.61 -0.67 -9.77
C TYR A 92 9.82 -1.25 -11.14
N ARG A 93 9.64 -2.57 -11.23
CA ARG A 93 9.50 -3.30 -12.48
C ARG A 93 8.09 -3.86 -12.52
N PHE A 94 7.44 -3.72 -13.65
CA PHE A 94 6.09 -4.24 -13.81
C PHE A 94 5.86 -4.68 -15.26
N THR A 95 5.00 -5.67 -15.41
CA THR A 95 4.50 -6.13 -16.71
C THR A 95 3.09 -5.60 -16.88
N LEU A 96 2.83 -4.89 -17.99
CA LEU A 96 1.53 -4.44 -18.39
C LEU A 96 0.94 -5.44 -19.39
N ARG A 97 -0.30 -5.86 -19.17
CA ARG A 97 -1.09 -6.63 -20.13
C ARG A 97 -2.05 -5.70 -20.87
N PHE A 98 -1.94 -5.63 -22.17
CA PHE A 98 -2.87 -4.91 -23.04
C PHE A 98 -4.11 -5.73 -23.34
N GLY A 99 -5.22 -5.04 -23.60
CA GLY A 99 -6.46 -5.64 -24.06
C GLY A 99 -7.45 -6.03 -22.98
N GLU A 100 -7.14 -5.83 -21.72
CA GLU A 100 -8.06 -6.05 -20.60
C GLU A 100 -7.97 -4.92 -19.58
N ALA A 101 -9.11 -4.31 -19.22
CA ALA A 101 -9.23 -3.53 -18.02
C ALA A 101 -9.78 -4.38 -16.88
N ARG A 102 -9.27 -4.20 -15.65
CA ARG A 102 -9.68 -5.00 -14.49
C ARG A 102 -10.11 -4.12 -13.33
N SER A 103 -11.04 -4.63 -12.52
CA SER A 103 -11.68 -3.87 -11.43
C SER A 103 -10.70 -3.38 -10.36
N THR A 104 -9.59 -4.09 -10.13
CA THR A 104 -8.53 -3.71 -9.17
C THR A 104 -7.32 -3.03 -9.82
N GLU A 105 -7.33 -2.87 -11.16
CA GLU A 105 -6.20 -2.37 -11.95
C GLU A 105 -4.93 -3.24 -11.80
N ASP A 106 -5.11 -4.52 -11.46
CA ASP A 106 -4.09 -5.57 -11.38
C ASP A 106 -4.67 -6.95 -11.73
N ALA A 107 -3.87 -8.01 -11.67
CA ALA A 107 -4.27 -9.34 -12.08
C ALA A 107 -5.29 -10.02 -11.14
N GLU A 108 -5.58 -9.46 -9.95
CA GLU A 108 -6.55 -10.04 -9.00
C GLU A 108 -8.01 -9.69 -9.37
N GLY A 109 -8.22 -8.55 -10.06
CA GLY A 109 -9.56 -8.06 -10.38
C GLY A 109 -10.25 -8.84 -11.50
N GLU A 110 -11.57 -8.74 -11.54
CA GLU A 110 -12.37 -9.24 -12.65
C GLU A 110 -12.18 -8.35 -13.88
N VAL A 111 -12.29 -8.95 -15.08
CA VAL A 111 -12.25 -8.21 -16.35
C VAL A 111 -13.49 -7.34 -16.47
N THR A 112 -13.33 -6.05 -16.63
CA THR A 112 -14.41 -5.06 -16.76
C THR A 112 -14.59 -4.53 -18.18
N ALA A 113 -13.53 -4.57 -18.99
CA ALA A 113 -13.58 -4.24 -20.42
C ALA A 113 -12.47 -4.98 -21.17
N THR A 114 -12.67 -5.14 -22.48
CA THR A 114 -11.69 -5.75 -23.38
C THR A 114 -11.46 -4.89 -24.61
N SER A 115 -10.26 -5.00 -25.22
CA SER A 115 -9.86 -4.35 -26.47
C SER A 115 -8.98 -5.27 -27.29
N GLU A 116 -9.11 -5.20 -28.61
CA GLU A 116 -8.24 -5.91 -29.56
C GLU A 116 -6.96 -5.11 -29.89
N VAL A 117 -6.88 -3.86 -29.44
CA VAL A 117 -5.73 -3.01 -29.71
C VAL A 117 -4.49 -3.55 -29.01
N ARG A 118 -3.40 -3.66 -29.77
CA ARG A 118 -2.07 -4.06 -29.27
C ARG A 118 -1.05 -3.11 -29.87
N PRO A 119 -0.61 -2.10 -29.07
CA PRO A 119 0.37 -1.14 -29.57
C PRO A 119 1.70 -1.83 -29.87
N ASP A 120 2.38 -1.40 -30.91
CA ASP A 120 3.76 -1.79 -31.17
C ASP A 120 4.74 -1.01 -30.29
N ASP A 121 6.02 -1.37 -30.32
CA ASP A 121 7.06 -0.74 -29.50
C ASP A 121 7.24 0.75 -29.81
N ALA A 122 7.01 1.14 -31.07
CA ALA A 122 7.11 2.54 -31.48
C ALA A 122 5.96 3.38 -30.90
N ALA A 123 4.75 2.86 -30.91
CA ALA A 123 3.59 3.51 -30.30
C ALA A 123 3.76 3.64 -28.78
N ILE A 124 4.23 2.58 -28.11
CA ILE A 124 4.53 2.61 -26.66
C ILE A 124 5.59 3.68 -26.42
N ALA A 125 6.73 3.63 -27.10
CA ALA A 125 7.83 4.57 -26.89
C ALA A 125 7.41 6.05 -27.10
N ALA A 126 6.53 6.30 -28.09
CA ALA A 126 5.97 7.62 -28.34
C ALA A 126 5.06 8.12 -27.19
N ALA A 127 4.42 7.22 -26.45
CA ALA A 127 3.55 7.57 -25.32
C ALA A 127 4.33 7.89 -24.02
N LEU A 128 5.49 7.25 -23.78
CA LEU A 128 6.23 7.35 -22.51
C LEU A 128 6.55 8.79 -22.06
N PRO A 129 6.91 9.75 -22.93
CA PRO A 129 7.16 11.13 -22.51
C PRO A 129 5.98 11.79 -21.80
N ALA A 130 4.73 11.45 -22.15
CA ALA A 130 3.55 12.00 -21.50
C ALA A 130 3.37 11.48 -20.05
N PHE A 131 4.04 10.39 -19.70
CA PHE A 131 4.02 9.76 -18.38
C PHE A 131 5.32 9.99 -17.61
N THR A 132 6.17 10.92 -18.07
CA THR A 132 7.47 11.24 -17.43
C THR A 132 7.46 12.70 -16.97
N GLY A 133 8.10 12.99 -15.85
CA GLY A 133 8.07 14.29 -15.18
C GLY A 133 6.99 14.37 -14.12
N GLU A 134 6.49 15.58 -13.85
CA GLU A 134 5.34 15.78 -12.96
C GLU A 134 4.05 15.47 -13.72
N ILE A 135 3.36 14.42 -13.29
CA ILE A 135 2.09 13.99 -13.90
C ILE A 135 0.96 14.02 -12.89
N THR A 136 -0.25 14.16 -13.40
CA THR A 136 -1.47 14.02 -12.58
C THR A 136 -1.93 12.56 -12.63
N GLN A 137 -2.07 11.93 -11.47
CA GLN A 137 -2.51 10.54 -11.38
C GLN A 137 -3.72 10.41 -10.45
N THR A 138 -4.76 9.72 -10.89
CA THR A 138 -5.88 9.31 -10.03
C THR A 138 -5.54 7.97 -9.39
N PRO A 139 -5.48 7.88 -8.04
CA PRO A 139 -5.20 6.63 -7.35
C PRO A 139 -6.23 5.54 -7.67
N PRO A 140 -5.89 4.25 -7.53
CA PRO A 140 -6.86 3.17 -7.70
C PRO A 140 -7.87 3.16 -6.55
N ALA A 141 -9.13 2.75 -6.84
CA ALA A 141 -10.17 2.62 -5.82
C ALA A 141 -9.74 1.66 -4.69
N PHE A 142 -9.07 0.57 -5.06
CA PHE A 142 -8.50 -0.40 -4.11
C PHE A 142 -7.14 0.06 -3.57
N SER A 143 -7.14 1.16 -2.80
CA SER A 143 -5.92 1.72 -2.20
C SER A 143 -6.06 1.88 -0.68
N ALA A 144 -4.91 2.05 0.00
CA ALA A 144 -4.86 2.28 1.43
C ALA A 144 -5.15 3.75 1.83
N LEU A 145 -5.54 4.59 0.89
CA LEU A 145 -5.94 5.97 1.16
C LEU A 145 -7.15 6.01 2.10
N LYS A 146 -7.20 7.05 2.92
CA LYS A 146 -8.34 7.27 3.81
C LYS A 146 -9.26 8.34 3.22
N ILE A 147 -10.55 8.03 3.20
CA ILE A 147 -11.64 8.94 2.86
C ILE A 147 -12.54 8.97 4.08
N ASP A 148 -12.71 10.12 4.71
CA ASP A 148 -13.52 10.31 5.92
C ASP A 148 -13.22 9.30 7.04
N GLY A 149 -11.92 8.97 7.19
CA GLY A 149 -11.43 8.04 8.22
C GLY A 149 -11.50 6.56 7.86
N LYS A 150 -12.23 6.16 6.82
CA LYS A 150 -12.29 4.79 6.28
C LYS A 150 -11.25 4.61 5.18
N ARG A 151 -10.77 3.40 4.97
CA ARG A 151 -9.83 3.12 3.86
C ARG A 151 -10.61 2.93 2.56
N ALA A 152 -10.07 3.47 1.45
CA ALA A 152 -10.70 3.38 0.14
C ALA A 152 -10.98 1.92 -0.28
N TYR A 153 -10.06 0.99 -0.01
CA TYR A 153 -10.27 -0.42 -0.35
C TYR A 153 -11.41 -1.08 0.47
N ASP A 154 -11.69 -0.64 1.72
CA ASP A 154 -12.80 -1.16 2.51
C ASP A 154 -14.14 -0.70 1.92
N LEU A 155 -14.21 0.56 1.47
CA LEU A 155 -15.38 1.13 0.79
C LEU A 155 -15.60 0.44 -0.57
N ALA A 156 -14.56 0.29 -1.38
CA ALA A 156 -14.64 -0.37 -2.68
C ALA A 156 -15.11 -1.84 -2.55
N ARG A 157 -14.65 -2.59 -1.54
CA ARG A 157 -15.13 -3.95 -1.26
C ARG A 157 -16.58 -4.00 -0.81
N ALA A 158 -17.07 -2.95 -0.17
CA ALA A 158 -18.49 -2.83 0.20
C ALA A 158 -19.38 -2.42 -0.98
N GLY A 159 -18.81 -2.26 -2.20
CA GLY A 159 -19.54 -1.82 -3.40
C GLY A 159 -19.85 -0.33 -3.41
N GLU A 160 -19.27 0.46 -2.49
CA GLU A 160 -19.43 1.91 -2.47
C GLU A 160 -18.57 2.55 -3.59
N THR A 161 -19.15 3.52 -4.30
CA THR A 161 -18.38 4.32 -5.28
C THR A 161 -17.37 5.18 -4.54
N VAL A 162 -16.08 4.99 -4.83
CA VAL A 162 -14.98 5.72 -4.20
C VAL A 162 -14.49 6.77 -5.17
N GLU A 163 -14.78 8.04 -4.89
CA GLU A 163 -14.23 9.16 -5.64
C GLU A 163 -12.87 9.57 -5.04
N LEU A 164 -11.79 9.33 -5.78
CA LEU A 164 -10.43 9.67 -5.38
C LEU A 164 -9.94 10.90 -6.15
N LYS A 165 -9.46 11.89 -5.41
CA LYS A 165 -8.94 13.11 -6.00
C LYS A 165 -7.62 12.84 -6.72
N PRO A 166 -7.47 13.32 -7.97
CA PRO A 166 -6.19 13.32 -8.67
C PRO A 166 -5.11 14.05 -7.85
N ARG A 167 -3.87 13.62 -8.01
CA ARG A 167 -2.72 14.22 -7.33
C ARG A 167 -1.49 14.25 -8.21
N GLN A 168 -0.60 15.19 -7.95
CA GLN A 168 0.69 15.27 -8.63
C GLN A 168 1.64 14.20 -8.08
N VAL A 169 2.30 13.50 -8.99
CA VAL A 169 3.36 12.55 -8.71
C VAL A 169 4.52 12.79 -9.67
N LEU A 170 5.74 12.48 -9.23
CA LEU A 170 6.93 12.61 -10.06
C LEU A 170 7.34 11.23 -10.59
N ILE A 171 7.43 11.11 -11.91
CA ILE A 171 8.05 9.98 -12.61
C ILE A 171 9.36 10.47 -13.19
N GLU A 172 10.49 10.08 -12.61
CA GLU A 172 11.82 10.53 -13.06
C GLU A 172 12.29 9.80 -14.31
N ARG A 173 11.90 8.51 -14.44
CA ARG A 173 12.24 7.64 -15.56
C ARG A 173 11.16 6.60 -15.77
N LEU A 174 10.79 6.37 -17.01
CA LEU A 174 9.89 5.29 -17.42
C LEU A 174 10.41 4.72 -18.73
N GLU A 175 10.71 3.43 -18.76
CA GLU A 175 11.32 2.74 -19.90
C GLU A 175 10.62 1.43 -20.21
N LEU A 176 10.41 1.17 -21.49
CA LEU A 176 10.08 -0.15 -22.01
C LEU A 176 11.35 -1.02 -22.00
N THR A 177 11.34 -2.14 -21.31
CA THR A 177 12.51 -3.01 -21.15
C THR A 177 12.38 -4.36 -21.84
N GLY A 178 11.17 -4.73 -22.25
CA GLY A 178 10.94 -5.98 -22.96
C GLY A 178 9.51 -6.14 -23.47
N ARG A 179 9.35 -7.07 -24.40
CA ARG A 179 8.06 -7.52 -24.93
C ARG A 179 8.03 -9.05 -24.86
N PRO A 180 7.54 -9.61 -23.73
CA PRO A 180 7.43 -11.07 -23.59
C PRO A 180 6.59 -11.72 -24.70
N ASP A 181 5.52 -11.06 -25.10
CA ASP A 181 4.64 -11.47 -26.20
C ASP A 181 3.81 -10.27 -26.71
N ARG A 182 2.85 -10.54 -27.62
CA ARG A 182 1.98 -9.53 -28.22
C ARG A 182 1.14 -8.76 -27.19
N ASP A 183 0.72 -9.45 -26.13
CA ASP A 183 -0.22 -8.90 -25.14
C ASP A 183 0.49 -8.23 -23.97
N HIS A 184 1.80 -8.45 -23.77
CA HIS A 184 2.53 -7.99 -22.61
C HIS A 184 3.71 -7.08 -22.96
N ALA A 185 3.98 -6.12 -22.09
CA ALA A 185 5.16 -5.28 -22.14
C ALA A 185 5.74 -5.08 -20.74
N ASP A 186 7.07 -5.15 -20.62
CA ASP A 186 7.81 -4.97 -19.38
C ASP A 186 8.36 -3.57 -19.28
N PHE A 187 8.21 -2.96 -18.10
CA PHE A 187 8.65 -1.60 -17.82
C PHE A 187 9.50 -1.52 -16.57
N VAL A 188 10.39 -0.53 -16.55
CA VAL A 188 11.07 -0.03 -15.37
C VAL A 188 10.64 1.42 -15.15
N VAL A 189 10.30 1.77 -13.91
CA VAL A 189 9.94 3.12 -13.52
C VAL A 189 10.71 3.55 -12.28
N GLN A 190 11.29 4.76 -12.31
CA GLN A 190 11.79 5.46 -11.13
C GLN A 190 10.86 6.61 -10.79
N CYS A 191 10.39 6.67 -9.55
CA CYS A 191 9.37 7.63 -9.18
C CYS A 191 9.47 8.09 -7.72
N GLY A 192 8.82 9.19 -7.44
CA GLY A 192 8.66 9.76 -6.11
C GLY A 192 7.57 9.07 -5.28
N LYS A 193 7.39 9.58 -4.06
CA LYS A 193 6.33 9.12 -3.16
C LYS A 193 4.95 9.29 -3.76
N GLY A 194 4.06 8.39 -3.38
CA GLY A 194 2.64 8.49 -3.72
C GLY A 194 2.27 8.01 -5.11
N THR A 195 3.22 7.59 -5.93
CA THR A 195 2.96 6.98 -7.24
C THR A 195 2.32 5.61 -7.07
N TYR A 196 1.27 5.33 -7.84
CA TYR A 196 0.62 4.03 -7.96
C TYR A 196 1.00 3.41 -9.31
N ILE A 197 1.66 2.26 -9.25
CA ILE A 197 2.06 1.53 -10.46
C ILE A 197 0.85 0.99 -11.21
N ARG A 198 -0.20 0.58 -10.49
CA ARG A 198 -1.47 0.15 -11.08
C ARG A 198 -2.13 1.26 -11.89
N SER A 199 -2.21 2.48 -11.34
CA SER A 199 -2.76 3.62 -12.08
C SER A 199 -1.88 4.01 -13.26
N LEU A 200 -0.55 3.93 -13.13
CA LEU A 200 0.36 4.16 -14.27
C LEU A 200 0.11 3.16 -15.39
N GLY A 201 -0.05 1.87 -15.04
CA GLY A 201 -0.38 0.82 -16.00
C GLY A 201 -1.73 1.04 -16.68
N ARG A 202 -2.78 1.38 -15.91
CA ARG A 202 -4.11 1.72 -16.44
C ARG A 202 -4.06 2.89 -17.44
N ASP A 203 -3.35 3.97 -17.06
CA ASP A 203 -3.34 5.21 -17.84
C ASP A 203 -2.46 5.08 -19.11
N LEU A 204 -1.49 4.14 -19.11
CA LEU A 204 -0.61 3.84 -20.25
C LEU A 204 -1.24 2.86 -21.25
N ALA A 205 -2.20 2.01 -20.80
CA ALA A 205 -2.83 0.98 -21.65
C ALA A 205 -3.95 1.55 -22.51
#